data_4899c0cb7c0b7cebc8ed71aa9b6b7637
#
_entry.id   4899c0cb7c0b7cebc8ed71aa9b6b7637
#
_cell.length_a   1.000
_cell.length_b   1.000
_cell.length_c   1.000
_cell.angle_alpha   90.00
_cell.angle_beta   90.00
_cell.angle_gamma   90.00
#
_symmetry.space_group_name_H-M   'P 1'
#
loop_
_entity.id
_entity.type
_entity.pdbx_description
1 polymer ?
#
loop_
_entity_poly.entity_id
_entity_poly.type
_entity_poly.pdbx_seq_one_letter_code
_entity_poly.pdbx_strand_id
1 'polypeptide(L)'
;MSNTQSPKVIGYVRVSTSKQDIGPEVQIAALEAEALAKGWDLVIMREEAASAKSVAGRPVLVAALAELKAGRASVLAVSKLDRLSRNVADFAAMLDTAGRQGWALVCLDLGVDTTTITGAAMAQVTCTFAEMERKRIGERTREGMAKIKATTGKHMGRRSVLPPATVELVHALRAEGLSMGKVAHRLNEDGVPTATGKTWHASTVRQVLSH
;
A
#
# COMPACT_ATOMS: atom_id res chain seq x y z
N MET A 1 -7.63 14.57 -41.65
CA MET A 1 -7.18 15.59 -40.69
C MET A 1 -7.42 15.04 -39.30
N SER A 2 -6.39 14.48 -38.69
CA SER A 2 -6.51 13.92 -37.32
C SER A 2 -6.71 15.09 -36.36
N ASN A 3 -7.87 15.16 -35.74
CA ASN A 3 -8.17 16.12 -34.70
C ASN A 3 -7.31 15.76 -33.47
N THR A 4 -6.09 16.30 -33.42
CA THR A 4 -5.16 16.09 -32.31
C THR A 4 -5.60 16.98 -31.15
N GLN A 5 -6.65 16.55 -30.46
CA GLN A 5 -7.09 17.21 -29.24
C GLN A 5 -5.92 17.13 -28.22
N SER A 6 -5.53 18.28 -27.65
CA SER A 6 -4.48 18.36 -26.63
C SER A 6 -4.78 17.35 -25.50
N PRO A 7 -3.80 16.58 -25.04
CA PRO A 7 -4.03 15.60 -23.98
C PRO A 7 -4.47 16.32 -22.71
N LYS A 8 -5.60 15.89 -22.15
CA LYS A 8 -6.11 16.43 -20.88
C LYS A 8 -5.31 15.90 -19.72
N VAL A 9 -4.69 16.80 -18.97
CA VAL A 9 -3.76 16.52 -17.88
C VAL A 9 -4.30 17.03 -16.56
N ILE A 10 -4.28 16.19 -15.54
CA ILE A 10 -4.57 16.59 -14.16
C ILE A 10 -3.26 16.93 -13.47
N GLY A 11 -3.05 18.20 -13.12
CA GLY A 11 -1.96 18.67 -12.27
C GLY A 11 -2.38 18.55 -10.80
N TYR A 12 -1.88 17.54 -10.09
CA TYR A 12 -2.19 17.36 -8.67
C TYR A 12 -1.22 18.14 -7.79
N VAL A 13 -1.76 19.03 -6.98
CA VAL A 13 -1.03 19.91 -6.05
C VAL A 13 -1.49 19.63 -4.63
N ARG A 14 -0.56 19.50 -3.70
CA ARG A 14 -0.88 19.26 -2.29
C ARG A 14 -0.25 20.33 -1.39
N VAL A 15 -1.08 20.95 -0.56
CA VAL A 15 -0.61 21.83 0.51
C VAL A 15 -0.03 20.99 1.64
N SER A 16 1.18 21.34 2.08
CA SER A 16 1.84 20.70 3.22
C SER A 16 1.61 21.53 4.48
N THR A 17 1.55 20.85 5.63
CA THR A 17 1.52 21.50 6.94
C THR A 17 2.90 21.96 7.42
N SER A 18 3.96 21.59 6.72
CA SER A 18 5.35 21.97 7.05
C SER A 18 5.68 23.35 6.52
N LYS A 19 6.19 24.25 7.37
CA LYS A 19 6.63 25.61 6.99
C LYS A 19 7.84 25.63 6.04
N GLN A 20 8.52 24.51 5.84
CA GLN A 20 9.71 24.40 4.98
C GLN A 20 9.41 23.85 3.59
N ASP A 21 8.14 23.66 3.26
CA ASP A 21 7.73 23.00 2.03
C ASP A 21 7.47 24.02 0.91
N ILE A 22 7.67 23.58 -0.34
CA ILE A 22 7.39 24.41 -1.53
C ILE A 22 5.90 24.72 -1.57
N GLY A 23 5.57 26.01 -1.59
CA GLY A 23 4.20 26.50 -1.66
C GLY A 23 3.42 25.93 -2.86
N PRO A 24 2.09 25.86 -2.76
CA PRO A 24 1.27 25.37 -3.86
C PRO A 24 1.45 26.21 -5.14
N GLU A 25 1.72 27.49 -5.01
CA GLU A 25 1.94 28.41 -6.15
C GLU A 25 3.17 27.99 -6.98
N VAL A 26 4.26 27.59 -6.34
CA VAL A 26 5.47 27.12 -7.04
C VAL A 26 5.22 25.78 -7.72
N GLN A 27 4.43 24.91 -7.10
CA GLN A 27 4.02 23.64 -7.71
C GLN A 27 3.17 23.88 -8.96
N ILE A 28 2.20 24.79 -8.88
CA ILE A 28 1.33 25.17 -9.99
C ILE A 28 2.17 25.76 -11.13
N ALA A 29 3.02 26.74 -10.85
CA ALA A 29 3.86 27.37 -11.87
C ALA A 29 4.76 26.36 -12.60
N ALA A 30 5.32 25.38 -11.89
CA ALA A 30 6.11 24.30 -12.51
C ALA A 30 5.26 23.42 -13.45
N LEU A 31 4.04 23.06 -13.05
CA LEU A 31 3.12 22.26 -13.86
C LEU A 31 2.60 23.06 -15.09
N GLU A 32 2.33 24.34 -14.93
CA GLU A 32 1.90 25.22 -16.03
C GLU A 32 3.02 25.41 -17.06
N ALA A 33 4.26 25.59 -16.62
CA ALA A 33 5.41 25.69 -17.51
C ALA A 33 5.60 24.41 -18.33
N GLU A 34 5.47 23.23 -17.71
CA GLU A 34 5.54 21.94 -18.41
C GLU A 34 4.37 21.76 -19.38
N ALA A 35 3.16 22.13 -18.95
CA ALA A 35 1.96 22.07 -19.79
C ALA A 35 2.08 22.94 -21.03
N LEU A 36 2.61 24.16 -20.88
CA LEU A 36 2.88 25.05 -22.00
C LEU A 36 3.90 24.44 -22.98
N ALA A 37 4.99 23.88 -22.45
CA ALA A 37 6.05 23.27 -23.26
C ALA A 37 5.55 22.05 -24.06
N LYS A 38 4.61 21.29 -23.51
CA LYS A 38 4.08 20.04 -24.11
C LYS A 38 2.72 20.21 -24.79
N GLY A 39 2.11 21.39 -24.75
CA GLY A 39 0.79 21.65 -25.34
C GLY A 39 -0.34 20.88 -24.65
N TRP A 40 -0.30 20.75 -23.32
CA TRP A 40 -1.31 20.05 -22.53
C TRP A 40 -2.51 20.94 -22.20
N ASP A 41 -3.70 20.33 -22.15
CA ASP A 41 -4.89 20.90 -21.52
C ASP A 41 -4.84 20.59 -20.02
N LEU A 42 -4.25 21.50 -19.23
CA LEU A 42 -3.96 21.29 -17.82
C LEU A 42 -5.12 21.74 -16.92
N VAL A 43 -5.57 20.84 -16.07
CA VAL A 43 -6.52 21.12 -14.99
C VAL A 43 -5.85 20.91 -13.64
N ILE A 44 -5.72 21.97 -12.84
CA ILE A 44 -5.14 21.88 -11.49
C ILE A 44 -6.18 21.36 -10.50
N MET A 45 -5.82 20.30 -9.77
CA MET A 45 -6.58 19.77 -8.65
C MET A 45 -5.77 19.92 -7.37
N ARG A 46 -6.25 20.80 -6.47
CA ARG A 46 -5.54 21.18 -5.25
C ARG A 46 -6.11 20.43 -4.04
N GLU A 47 -5.27 19.70 -3.35
CA GLU A 47 -5.55 19.04 -2.07
C GLU A 47 -5.13 19.98 -0.94
N GLU A 48 -6.08 20.36 -0.10
CA GLU A 48 -5.77 21.06 1.15
C GLU A 48 -5.06 20.12 2.13
N ALA A 49 -4.43 20.69 3.18
CA ALA A 49 -3.58 19.97 4.12
C ALA A 49 -4.29 18.79 4.80
N ALA A 50 -4.44 17.69 4.08
CA ALA A 50 -4.96 16.43 4.60
C ALA A 50 -3.80 15.52 5.04
N SER A 51 -4.05 14.66 6.02
CA SER A 51 -3.06 13.69 6.50
C SER A 51 -2.64 12.74 5.36
N ALA A 52 -1.44 12.91 4.84
CA ALA A 52 -0.90 12.14 3.71
C ALA A 52 -0.56 10.67 4.07
N LYS A 53 -1.19 10.09 5.10
CA LYS A 53 -0.90 8.70 5.52
C LYS A 53 -1.49 7.64 4.57
N SER A 54 -2.54 7.97 3.83
CA SER A 54 -3.15 7.04 2.87
C SER A 54 -3.80 7.79 1.71
N VAL A 55 -4.02 7.12 0.58
CA VAL A 55 -4.80 7.66 -0.55
C VAL A 55 -6.23 7.98 -0.12
N ALA A 56 -6.86 7.13 0.70
CA ALA A 56 -8.21 7.34 1.21
C ALA A 56 -8.40 8.65 2.02
N GLY A 57 -7.32 9.17 2.61
CA GLY A 57 -7.34 10.46 3.32
C GLY A 57 -7.11 11.68 2.40
N ARG A 58 -7.15 11.51 1.08
CA ARG A 58 -6.90 12.54 0.06
C ARG A 58 -8.03 12.56 -0.96
N PRO A 59 -9.16 13.18 -0.63
CA PRO A 59 -10.37 13.14 -1.46
C PRO A 59 -10.15 13.71 -2.87
N VAL A 60 -9.30 14.74 -3.02
CA VAL A 60 -8.99 15.33 -4.32
C VAL A 60 -8.15 14.37 -5.16
N LEU A 61 -7.17 13.67 -4.58
CA LEU A 61 -6.42 12.63 -5.30
C LEU A 61 -7.34 11.48 -5.72
N VAL A 62 -8.26 11.06 -4.86
CA VAL A 62 -9.24 10.01 -5.19
C VAL A 62 -10.09 10.45 -6.38
N ALA A 63 -10.58 11.70 -6.40
CA ALA A 63 -11.32 12.26 -7.51
C ALA A 63 -10.47 12.31 -8.79
N ALA A 64 -9.21 12.76 -8.72
CA ALA A 64 -8.29 12.77 -9.85
C ALA A 64 -8.09 11.36 -10.46
N LEU A 65 -7.88 10.35 -9.61
CA LEU A 65 -7.74 8.95 -10.06
C LEU A 65 -9.03 8.40 -10.66
N ALA A 66 -10.19 8.84 -10.21
CA ALA A 66 -11.48 8.47 -10.81
C ALA A 66 -11.66 9.08 -12.21
N GLU A 67 -11.24 10.33 -12.42
CA GLU A 67 -11.24 11.00 -13.74
C GLU A 67 -10.33 10.25 -14.74
N LEU A 68 -9.12 9.88 -14.30
CA LEU A 68 -8.15 9.12 -15.10
C LEU A 68 -8.70 7.72 -15.46
N LYS A 69 -9.21 6.99 -14.48
CA LYS A 69 -9.80 5.67 -14.68
C LYS A 69 -10.99 5.68 -15.64
N ALA A 70 -11.76 6.77 -15.63
CA ALA A 70 -12.89 6.97 -16.52
C ALA A 70 -12.49 7.46 -17.92
N GLY A 71 -11.19 7.68 -18.19
CA GLY A 71 -10.68 8.19 -19.47
C GLY A 71 -11.02 9.66 -19.74
N ARG A 72 -11.46 10.41 -18.73
CA ARG A 72 -11.74 11.86 -18.86
C ARG A 72 -10.48 12.72 -18.79
N ALA A 73 -9.38 12.16 -18.31
CA ALA A 73 -8.02 12.70 -18.43
C ALA A 73 -7.08 11.54 -18.75
N SER A 74 -5.94 11.84 -19.39
CA SER A 74 -4.97 10.86 -19.86
C SER A 74 -3.65 10.87 -19.10
N VAL A 75 -3.37 11.92 -18.33
CA VAL A 75 -2.11 12.11 -17.60
C VAL A 75 -2.38 12.66 -16.21
N LEU A 76 -1.69 12.10 -15.20
CA LEU A 76 -1.53 12.69 -13.87
C LEU A 76 -0.14 13.30 -13.77
N ALA A 77 -0.05 14.62 -13.52
CA ALA A 77 1.20 15.32 -13.36
C ALA A 77 1.38 15.85 -11.94
N VAL A 78 2.57 15.69 -11.38
CA VAL A 78 2.98 16.24 -10.08
C VAL A 78 4.33 16.90 -10.18
N SER A 79 4.54 17.99 -9.42
CA SER A 79 5.82 18.69 -9.40
C SER A 79 6.91 17.90 -8.67
N LYS A 80 6.53 17.17 -7.61
CA LYS A 80 7.43 16.35 -6.79
C LYS A 80 6.78 15.06 -6.36
N LEU A 81 7.61 14.01 -6.18
CA LEU A 81 7.19 12.70 -5.72
C LEU A 81 6.43 12.75 -4.39
N ASP A 82 6.91 13.55 -3.44
CA ASP A 82 6.33 13.64 -2.09
C ASP A 82 4.91 14.24 -2.07
N ARG A 83 4.49 14.90 -3.14
CA ARG A 83 3.10 15.33 -3.33
C ARG A 83 2.17 14.15 -3.56
N LEU A 84 2.63 13.17 -4.30
CA LEU A 84 1.87 11.99 -4.69
C LEU A 84 2.03 10.86 -3.67
N SER A 85 3.25 10.57 -3.25
CA SER A 85 3.63 9.43 -2.44
C SER A 85 4.71 9.79 -1.43
N ARG A 86 4.72 9.12 -0.26
CA ARG A 86 5.75 9.30 0.78
C ARG A 86 6.93 8.35 0.62
N ASN A 87 6.79 7.34 -0.18
CA ASN A 87 7.82 6.34 -0.41
C ASN A 87 7.79 5.83 -1.85
N VAL A 88 8.91 5.31 -2.29
CA VAL A 88 9.08 4.79 -3.66
C VAL A 88 8.16 3.61 -3.95
N ALA A 89 7.79 2.84 -2.93
CA ALA A 89 6.91 1.69 -3.10
C ALA A 89 5.47 2.06 -3.46
N ASP A 90 4.92 3.11 -2.82
CA ASP A 90 3.59 3.62 -3.15
C ASP A 90 3.59 4.27 -4.54
N PHE A 91 4.70 4.94 -4.92
CA PHE A 91 4.88 5.48 -6.25
C PHE A 91 4.91 4.38 -7.32
N ALA A 92 5.65 3.30 -7.08
CA ALA A 92 5.68 2.14 -7.97
C ALA A 92 4.29 1.49 -8.13
N ALA A 93 3.51 1.38 -7.06
CA ALA A 93 2.13 0.90 -7.13
C ALA A 93 1.22 1.83 -7.95
N MET A 94 1.47 3.14 -7.90
CA MET A 94 0.75 4.12 -8.72
C MET A 94 1.11 3.97 -10.20
N LEU A 95 2.40 3.79 -10.53
CA LEU A 95 2.88 3.54 -11.89
C LEU A 95 2.25 2.27 -12.49
N ASP A 96 2.22 1.17 -11.71
CA ASP A 96 1.58 -0.08 -12.13
C ASP A 96 0.07 0.12 -12.37
N THR A 97 -0.59 0.88 -11.51
CA THR A 97 -2.01 1.22 -11.68
C THR A 97 -2.24 2.05 -12.93
N ALA A 98 -1.39 3.04 -13.20
CA ALA A 98 -1.43 3.87 -14.40
C ALA A 98 -1.32 3.01 -15.66
N GLY A 99 -0.33 2.12 -15.71
CA GLY A 99 -0.13 1.20 -16.84
C GLY A 99 -1.33 0.28 -17.08
N ARG A 100 -1.91 -0.30 -16.03
CA ARG A 100 -3.09 -1.16 -16.14
C ARG A 100 -4.35 -0.42 -16.57
N GLN A 101 -4.50 0.84 -16.20
CA GLN A 101 -5.66 1.66 -16.50
C GLN A 101 -5.50 2.52 -17.76
N GLY A 102 -4.33 2.50 -18.40
CA GLY A 102 -4.08 3.18 -19.67
C GLY A 102 -3.90 4.71 -19.58
N TRP A 103 -3.50 5.24 -18.41
CA TRP A 103 -3.15 6.65 -18.26
C TRP A 103 -1.67 6.80 -17.90
N ALA A 104 -1.12 7.99 -18.13
CA ALA A 104 0.29 8.26 -17.90
C ALA A 104 0.54 9.02 -16.58
N LEU A 105 1.75 8.88 -16.03
CA LEU A 105 2.21 9.59 -14.85
C LEU A 105 3.44 10.42 -15.19
N VAL A 106 3.42 11.69 -14.77
CA VAL A 106 4.54 12.62 -14.90
C VAL A 106 4.93 13.14 -13.52
N CYS A 107 6.21 13.04 -13.19
CA CYS A 107 6.79 13.51 -11.93
C CYS A 107 8.04 14.33 -12.24
N LEU A 108 7.94 15.67 -12.11
CA LEU A 108 8.93 16.58 -12.65
C LEU A 108 10.30 16.46 -11.95
N ASP A 109 10.32 16.33 -10.62
CA ASP A 109 11.57 16.25 -9.84
C ASP A 109 12.35 14.94 -10.07
N LEU A 110 11.68 13.87 -10.48
CA LEU A 110 12.31 12.58 -10.82
C LEU A 110 12.64 12.44 -12.30
N GLY A 111 12.21 13.40 -13.15
CA GLY A 111 12.32 13.25 -14.60
C GLY A 111 11.53 12.06 -15.15
N VAL A 112 10.53 11.55 -14.39
CA VAL A 112 9.68 10.45 -14.83
C VAL A 112 8.54 11.02 -15.66
N ASP A 113 8.47 10.58 -16.91
CA ASP A 113 7.39 10.90 -17.83
C ASP A 113 7.00 9.66 -18.62
N THR A 114 5.98 8.96 -18.16
CA THR A 114 5.54 7.70 -18.79
C THR A 114 4.80 7.89 -20.11
N THR A 115 4.62 9.13 -20.57
CA THR A 115 4.16 9.42 -21.95
C THR A 115 5.27 9.16 -22.98
N THR A 116 6.53 9.11 -22.53
CA THR A 116 7.70 8.86 -23.37
C THR A 116 8.27 7.45 -23.13
N ILE A 117 8.88 6.86 -24.15
CA ILE A 117 9.53 5.54 -24.04
C ILE A 117 10.63 5.54 -22.98
N THR A 118 11.45 6.58 -22.96
CA THR A 118 12.54 6.74 -21.98
C THR A 118 12.00 6.89 -20.55
N GLY A 119 10.98 7.71 -20.35
CA GLY A 119 10.36 7.92 -19.03
C GLY A 119 9.62 6.67 -18.55
N ALA A 120 9.00 5.90 -19.44
CA ALA A 120 8.41 4.61 -19.10
C ALA A 120 9.48 3.60 -18.66
N ALA A 121 10.64 3.56 -19.34
CA ALA A 121 11.78 2.74 -18.93
C ALA A 121 12.32 3.16 -17.56
N MET A 122 12.47 4.47 -17.30
CA MET A 122 12.88 4.99 -15.99
C MET A 122 11.90 4.65 -14.89
N ALA A 123 10.59 4.72 -15.16
CA ALA A 123 9.55 4.29 -14.24
C ALA A 123 9.71 2.81 -13.87
N GLN A 124 9.97 1.94 -14.84
CA GLN A 124 10.20 0.50 -14.62
C GLN A 124 11.43 0.24 -13.75
N VAL A 125 12.53 0.94 -14.00
CA VAL A 125 13.75 0.87 -13.17
C VAL A 125 13.43 1.31 -11.73
N THR A 126 12.69 2.40 -11.55
CA THR A 126 12.27 2.89 -10.23
C THR A 126 11.40 1.86 -9.49
N CYS A 127 10.47 1.20 -10.17
CA CYS A 127 9.66 0.11 -9.61
C CYS A 127 10.53 -1.06 -9.15
N THR A 128 11.51 -1.47 -9.97
CA THR A 128 12.43 -2.57 -9.63
C THR A 128 13.25 -2.27 -8.39
N PHE A 129 13.78 -1.05 -8.27
CA PHE A 129 14.49 -0.63 -7.05
C PHE A 129 13.58 -0.61 -5.82
N ALA A 130 12.34 -0.15 -5.95
CA ALA A 130 11.37 -0.15 -4.86
C ALA A 130 11.05 -1.57 -4.37
N GLU A 131 10.89 -2.52 -5.27
CA GLU A 131 10.67 -3.94 -4.93
C GLU A 131 11.89 -4.55 -4.22
N MET A 132 13.09 -4.25 -4.71
CA MET A 132 14.33 -4.75 -4.13
C MET A 132 14.52 -4.22 -2.69
N GLU A 133 14.28 -2.93 -2.47
CA GLU A 133 14.37 -2.33 -1.13
C GLU A 133 13.32 -2.92 -0.17
N ARG A 134 12.08 -3.15 -0.65
CA ARG A 134 11.03 -3.79 0.15
C ARG A 134 11.43 -5.23 0.55
N LYS A 135 12.02 -6.01 -0.36
CA LYS A 135 12.54 -7.35 -0.06
C LYS A 135 13.64 -7.30 0.98
N ARG A 136 14.60 -6.38 0.81
CA ARG A 136 15.73 -6.17 1.75
C ARG A 136 15.26 -5.76 3.16
N ILE A 137 14.26 -4.89 3.27
CA ILE A 137 13.65 -4.54 4.56
C ILE A 137 12.99 -5.77 5.20
N GLY A 138 12.26 -6.56 4.42
CA GLY A 138 11.64 -7.81 4.88
C GLY A 138 12.66 -8.84 5.38
N GLU A 139 13.80 -8.98 4.70
CA GLU A 139 14.92 -9.85 5.11
C GLU A 139 15.53 -9.39 6.42
N ARG A 140 15.92 -8.12 6.53
CA ARG A 140 16.45 -7.53 7.77
C ARG A 140 15.50 -7.71 8.96
N THR A 141 14.20 -7.56 8.72
CA THR A 141 13.17 -7.74 9.77
C THR A 141 13.11 -9.19 10.22
N ARG A 142 13.14 -10.15 9.28
CA ARG A 142 13.16 -11.59 9.60
C ARG A 142 14.42 -11.99 10.36
N GLU A 143 15.58 -11.54 9.91
CA GLU A 143 16.87 -11.77 10.59
C GLU A 143 16.89 -11.17 12.00
N GLY A 144 16.40 -9.93 12.16
CA GLY A 144 16.27 -9.27 13.47
C GLY A 144 15.35 -10.05 14.42
N MET A 145 14.19 -10.52 13.92
CA MET A 145 13.28 -11.35 14.72
C MET A 145 13.90 -12.71 15.08
N ALA A 146 14.58 -13.36 14.14
CA ALA A 146 15.26 -14.62 14.38
C ALA A 146 16.37 -14.48 15.45
N LYS A 147 17.17 -13.40 15.38
CA LYS A 147 18.20 -13.08 16.38
C LYS A 147 17.60 -12.86 17.76
N ILE A 148 16.51 -12.08 17.88
CA ILE A 148 15.84 -11.85 19.17
C ILE A 148 15.28 -13.16 19.71
N LYS A 149 14.66 -14.00 18.89
CA LYS A 149 14.14 -15.32 19.29
C LYS A 149 15.27 -16.21 19.80
N ALA A 150 16.39 -16.27 19.10
CA ALA A 150 17.54 -17.09 19.48
C ALA A 150 18.20 -16.60 20.78
N THR A 151 18.29 -15.28 21.00
CA THR A 151 19.00 -14.69 22.15
C THR A 151 18.14 -14.65 23.40
N THR A 152 16.82 -14.41 23.26
CA THR A 152 15.93 -14.16 24.40
C THR A 152 14.88 -15.27 24.63
N GLY A 153 14.74 -16.21 23.70
CA GLY A 153 13.63 -17.19 23.69
C GLY A 153 12.24 -16.56 23.57
N LYS A 154 12.17 -15.25 23.32
CA LYS A 154 10.92 -14.50 23.35
C LYS A 154 10.05 -14.85 22.15
N HIS A 155 8.80 -15.24 22.43
CA HIS A 155 7.81 -15.43 21.37
C HIS A 155 7.56 -14.10 20.64
N MET A 156 7.79 -14.09 19.32
CA MET A 156 7.54 -12.92 18.46
C MET A 156 6.18 -13.07 17.81
N GLY A 157 5.23 -12.32 18.28
CA GLY A 157 3.86 -12.31 17.77
C GLY A 157 2.82 -12.12 18.88
N ARG A 158 1.55 -12.19 18.52
CA ARG A 158 0.45 -12.13 19.49
C ARG A 158 0.51 -13.44 20.30
N ARG A 159 0.70 -13.33 21.62
CA ARG A 159 0.61 -14.49 22.50
C ARG A 159 -0.78 -15.11 22.42
N SER A 160 -0.84 -16.44 22.50
CA SER A 160 -2.12 -17.12 22.70
C SER A 160 -2.77 -16.59 23.97
N VAL A 161 -4.02 -16.17 23.86
CA VAL A 161 -4.81 -15.73 25.03
C VAL A 161 -5.46 -16.95 25.72
N LEU A 162 -5.26 -18.14 25.16
CA LEU A 162 -5.78 -19.38 25.77
C LEU A 162 -4.97 -19.74 27.01
N PRO A 163 -5.63 -20.17 28.09
CA PRO A 163 -4.96 -20.74 29.25
C PRO A 163 -4.10 -21.95 28.86
N PRO A 164 -2.92 -22.15 29.47
CA PRO A 164 -2.08 -23.31 29.18
C PRO A 164 -2.82 -24.66 29.29
N ALA A 165 -3.67 -24.80 30.29
CA ALA A 165 -4.50 -25.98 30.48
C ALA A 165 -5.42 -26.29 29.28
N THR A 166 -5.96 -25.25 28.63
CA THR A 166 -6.79 -25.41 27.41
C THR A 166 -5.94 -25.89 26.22
N VAL A 167 -4.72 -25.41 26.11
CA VAL A 167 -3.79 -25.84 25.06
C VAL A 167 -3.41 -27.29 25.25
N GLU A 168 -3.07 -27.70 26.49
CA GLU A 168 -2.76 -29.08 26.88
C GLU A 168 -3.94 -30.01 26.59
N LEU A 169 -5.17 -29.61 26.94
CA LEU A 169 -6.38 -30.38 26.66
C LEU A 169 -6.57 -30.62 25.15
N VAL A 170 -6.35 -29.59 24.32
CA VAL A 170 -6.41 -29.74 22.85
C VAL A 170 -5.38 -30.75 22.36
N HIS A 171 -4.16 -30.70 22.87
CA HIS A 171 -3.10 -31.68 22.52
C HIS A 171 -3.45 -33.08 22.97
N ALA A 172 -3.98 -33.25 24.20
CA ALA A 172 -4.40 -34.57 24.75
C ALA A 172 -5.51 -35.19 23.88
N LEU A 173 -6.57 -34.46 23.58
CA LEU A 173 -7.67 -34.94 22.73
C LEU A 173 -7.20 -35.32 21.31
N ARG A 174 -6.19 -34.62 20.79
CA ARG A 174 -5.58 -35.01 19.51
C ARG A 174 -4.73 -36.26 19.61
N ALA A 175 -4.02 -36.47 20.72
CA ALA A 175 -3.23 -37.67 20.98
C ALA A 175 -4.11 -38.92 21.11
N GLU A 176 -5.35 -38.79 21.61
CA GLU A 176 -6.37 -39.82 21.63
C GLU A 176 -6.91 -40.19 20.23
N GLY A 177 -6.44 -39.54 19.17
CA GLY A 177 -6.82 -39.81 17.77
C GLY A 177 -8.08 -39.10 17.28
N LEU A 178 -8.69 -38.18 18.06
CA LEU A 178 -9.87 -37.45 17.62
C LEU A 178 -9.53 -36.53 16.42
N SER A 179 -10.41 -36.45 15.44
CA SER A 179 -10.28 -35.48 14.35
C SER A 179 -10.42 -34.05 14.89
N MET A 180 -9.87 -33.02 14.19
CA MET A 180 -9.97 -31.60 14.61
C MET A 180 -11.43 -31.16 14.81
N GLY A 181 -12.36 -31.68 14.00
CA GLY A 181 -13.79 -31.41 14.13
C GLY A 181 -14.37 -32.05 15.42
N LYS A 182 -13.99 -33.27 15.74
CA LYS A 182 -14.43 -33.96 16.99
C LYS A 182 -13.84 -33.28 18.22
N VAL A 183 -12.58 -32.82 18.18
CA VAL A 183 -11.96 -32.00 19.24
C VAL A 183 -12.74 -30.71 19.45
N ALA A 184 -13.05 -29.97 18.38
CA ALA A 184 -13.83 -28.75 18.48
C ALA A 184 -15.22 -28.97 19.07
N HIS A 185 -15.89 -30.05 18.67
CA HIS A 185 -17.21 -30.45 19.20
C HIS A 185 -17.12 -30.73 20.71
N ARG A 186 -16.16 -31.53 21.12
CA ARG A 186 -15.96 -31.92 22.54
C ARG A 186 -15.68 -30.68 23.41
N LEU A 187 -14.81 -29.77 22.97
CA LEU A 187 -14.51 -28.51 23.66
C LEU A 187 -15.73 -27.62 23.82
N ASN A 188 -16.63 -27.61 22.82
CA ASN A 188 -17.89 -26.87 22.89
C ASN A 188 -18.88 -27.51 23.87
N GLU A 189 -19.00 -28.85 23.88
CA GLU A 189 -19.83 -29.57 24.80
C GLU A 189 -19.38 -29.39 26.26
N ASP A 190 -18.06 -29.45 26.47
CA ASP A 190 -17.45 -29.25 27.79
C ASP A 190 -17.43 -27.77 28.23
N GLY A 191 -17.98 -26.86 27.41
CA GLY A 191 -18.07 -25.40 27.70
C GLY A 191 -16.72 -24.68 27.78
N VAL A 192 -15.65 -25.23 27.20
CA VAL A 192 -14.31 -24.64 27.24
C VAL A 192 -14.28 -23.35 26.39
N PRO A 193 -13.95 -22.18 26.97
CA PRO A 193 -13.98 -20.94 26.24
C PRO A 193 -12.83 -20.85 25.21
N THR A 194 -13.10 -20.28 24.04
CA THR A 194 -12.04 -19.89 23.09
C THR A 194 -11.37 -18.59 23.55
N ALA A 195 -10.23 -18.25 22.99
CA ALA A 195 -9.53 -16.98 23.24
C ALA A 195 -10.38 -15.71 23.01
N THR A 196 -11.46 -15.82 22.24
CA THR A 196 -12.37 -14.71 21.89
C THR A 196 -13.78 -14.89 22.46
N GLY A 197 -14.01 -15.91 23.30
CA GLY A 197 -15.33 -16.25 23.84
C GLY A 197 -16.33 -16.80 22.81
N LYS A 198 -15.85 -17.19 21.62
CA LYS A 198 -16.67 -17.77 20.54
C LYS A 198 -16.65 -19.31 20.58
N THR A 199 -17.35 -19.94 19.65
CA THR A 199 -17.41 -21.39 19.48
C THR A 199 -16.10 -21.93 18.90
N TRP A 200 -15.70 -23.14 19.33
CA TRP A 200 -14.60 -23.86 18.73
C TRP A 200 -14.97 -24.40 17.34
N HIS A 201 -14.04 -24.26 16.40
CA HIS A 201 -14.11 -24.81 15.05
C HIS A 201 -12.83 -25.61 14.75
N ALA A 202 -12.88 -26.52 13.80
CA ALA A 202 -11.71 -27.30 13.38
C ALA A 202 -10.51 -26.41 12.98
N SER A 203 -10.75 -25.22 12.40
CA SER A 203 -9.74 -24.21 12.08
C SER A 203 -9.07 -23.65 13.33
N THR A 204 -9.84 -23.38 14.40
CA THR A 204 -9.32 -22.87 15.68
C THR A 204 -8.46 -23.92 16.37
N VAL A 205 -8.90 -25.20 16.36
CA VAL A 205 -8.10 -26.31 16.87
C VAL A 205 -6.79 -26.46 16.10
N ARG A 206 -6.83 -26.36 14.76
CA ARG A 206 -5.61 -26.38 13.93
C ARG A 206 -4.64 -25.27 14.31
N GLN A 207 -5.14 -24.07 14.55
CA GLN A 207 -4.32 -22.92 14.94
C GLN A 207 -3.63 -23.14 16.30
N VAL A 208 -4.30 -23.75 17.26
CA VAL A 208 -3.70 -24.10 18.57
C VAL A 208 -2.58 -25.12 18.41
N LEU A 209 -2.77 -26.13 17.57
CA LEU A 209 -1.80 -27.19 17.34
C LEU A 209 -0.57 -26.75 16.51
N SER A 210 -0.65 -25.61 15.81
CA SER A 210 0.45 -25.05 15.00
C SER A 210 1.38 -24.12 15.76
N HIS A 211 1.14 -23.88 17.02
CA HIS A 211 1.93 -23.05 17.94
C HIS A 211 2.53 -23.85 19.06
#